data_f2bc8220226f5f898dcc72b79b0bd933
#
_entry.id   f2bc8220226f5f898dcc72b79b0bd933
#
_cell.length_a   1.000
_cell.length_b   1.000
_cell.length_c   1.000
_cell.angle_alpha   90.00
_cell.angle_beta   90.00
_cell.angle_gamma   90.00
#
_symmetry.space_group_name_H-M   'P 1'
#
loop_
_entity.id
_entity.type
_entity.pdbx_description
1 polymer ?
#
loop_
_entity_poly.entity_id
_entity_poly.type
_entity_poly.pdbx_seq_one_letter_code
_entity_poly.pdbx_strand_id
1 'polypeptide(L)'
;MIQFLPNREIYERVVCGIVPQAKERLWIATVDIKDMYVDAGGREMVPFLEVLEGMVKRGIEVRLIHAKDPGPNWRDDFDRYPDLRRGMERMLCPRVHFKCIIVDGRKAYFGSANLTGAGMGAKDAPAPKASGCPKERSD
;
A
#
# COMPACT_ATOMS: atom_id res chain seq x y z
N MET A 1 -5.94 -15.44 -15.82
CA MET A 1 -4.85 -16.34 -15.38
C MET A 1 -4.60 -16.14 -13.89
N ILE A 2 -4.45 -17.22 -13.17
CA ILE A 2 -4.15 -17.21 -11.73
C ILE A 2 -2.66 -17.51 -11.54
N GLN A 3 -2.01 -16.70 -10.71
CA GLN A 3 -0.59 -16.89 -10.38
C GLN A 3 -0.41 -16.96 -8.87
N PHE A 4 0.47 -17.86 -8.42
CA PHE A 4 0.89 -17.93 -7.04
C PHE A 4 2.09 -17.02 -6.82
N LEU A 5 2.02 -16.15 -5.80
CA LEU A 5 3.06 -15.17 -5.49
C LEU A 5 3.60 -15.41 -4.08
N PRO A 6 4.75 -16.10 -3.93
CA PRO A 6 5.34 -16.29 -2.61
C PRO A 6 6.18 -15.08 -2.17
N ASN A 7 6.16 -14.79 -0.86
CA ASN A 7 7.09 -13.88 -0.22
C ASN A 7 7.22 -12.51 -0.89
N ARG A 8 8.42 -12.12 -1.22
CA ARG A 8 8.77 -10.83 -1.80
C ARG A 8 8.08 -10.54 -3.15
N GLU A 9 7.70 -11.57 -3.89
CA GLU A 9 6.97 -11.36 -5.14
C GLU A 9 5.66 -10.62 -4.95
N ILE A 10 5.04 -10.73 -3.77
CA ILE A 10 3.83 -9.94 -3.46
C ILE A 10 4.17 -8.45 -3.50
N TYR A 11 5.25 -8.06 -2.84
CA TYR A 11 5.72 -6.67 -2.87
C TYR A 11 6.04 -6.22 -4.30
N GLU A 12 6.85 -6.99 -5.01
CA GLU A 12 7.32 -6.60 -6.34
C GLU A 12 6.22 -6.55 -7.40
N ARG A 13 5.36 -7.55 -7.40
CA ARG A 13 4.35 -7.70 -8.46
C ARG A 13 3.01 -7.07 -8.14
N VAL A 14 2.66 -6.94 -6.87
CA VAL A 14 1.40 -6.32 -6.47
C VAL A 14 1.63 -4.85 -6.10
N VAL A 15 2.40 -4.60 -5.05
CA VAL A 15 2.57 -3.24 -4.52
C VAL A 15 3.33 -2.34 -5.51
N CYS A 16 4.41 -2.83 -6.07
CA CYS A 16 5.21 -2.08 -7.05
C CYS A 16 4.79 -2.35 -8.49
N GLY A 17 4.01 -3.38 -8.73
CA GLY A 17 3.59 -3.80 -10.06
C GLY A 17 2.20 -3.32 -10.46
N ILE A 18 1.15 -4.01 -10.00
CA ILE A 18 -0.20 -3.71 -10.48
C ILE A 18 -0.81 -2.47 -9.85
N VAL A 19 -0.49 -2.16 -8.59
CA VAL A 19 -1.06 -1.00 -7.90
C VAL A 19 -0.76 0.31 -8.62
N PRO A 20 0.48 0.61 -9.03
CA PRO A 20 0.77 1.86 -9.74
C PRO A 20 0.11 1.97 -11.12
N GLN A 21 -0.39 0.87 -11.67
CA GLN A 21 -1.08 0.86 -12.95
C GLN A 21 -2.56 1.26 -12.86
N ALA A 22 -3.08 1.48 -11.66
CA ALA A 22 -4.48 1.89 -11.47
C ALA A 22 -4.78 3.17 -12.24
N LYS A 23 -5.90 3.16 -12.96
CA LYS A 23 -6.38 4.30 -13.75
C LYS A 23 -7.72 4.82 -13.28
N GLU A 24 -8.55 3.97 -12.71
CA GLU A 24 -9.91 4.31 -12.28
C GLU A 24 -10.10 4.13 -10.79
N ARG A 25 -9.69 2.98 -10.23
CA ARG A 25 -9.94 2.68 -8.83
C ARG A 25 -8.92 1.71 -8.25
N LEU A 26 -8.69 1.89 -6.96
CA LEU A 26 -7.87 0.99 -6.16
C LEU A 26 -8.64 0.68 -4.87
N TRP A 27 -9.00 -0.57 -4.69
CA TRP A 27 -9.72 -1.04 -3.50
C TRP A 27 -8.82 -1.97 -2.72
N ILE A 28 -8.68 -1.70 -1.43
CA ILE A 28 -7.79 -2.44 -0.53
C ILE A 28 -8.56 -2.91 0.69
N ALA A 29 -8.43 -4.18 1.01
CA ALA A 29 -8.85 -4.71 2.30
C ALA A 29 -7.65 -5.37 2.97
N THR A 30 -7.47 -5.09 4.25
CA THR A 30 -6.35 -5.64 5.02
C THR A 30 -6.75 -5.72 6.49
N VAL A 31 -6.11 -6.58 7.26
CA VAL A 31 -6.32 -6.60 8.71
C VAL A 31 -5.49 -5.49 9.35
N ASP A 32 -4.23 -5.43 9.01
CA ASP A 32 -3.30 -4.42 9.53
C ASP A 32 -2.71 -3.62 8.37
N ILE A 33 -2.41 -2.36 8.63
CA ILE A 33 -1.80 -1.47 7.65
C ILE A 33 -0.69 -0.65 8.32
N LYS A 34 0.44 -0.55 7.64
CA LYS A 34 1.54 0.34 8.00
C LYS A 34 2.10 0.95 6.73
N ASP A 35 2.61 2.15 6.84
CA ASP A 35 3.28 2.74 5.69
C ASP A 35 4.56 1.95 5.38
N MET A 36 4.89 1.85 4.12
CA MET A 36 6.08 1.16 3.65
C MET A 36 6.67 1.96 2.49
N TYR A 37 7.96 1.76 2.25
CA TYR A 37 8.60 2.36 1.09
C TYR A 37 8.43 1.45 -0.11
N VAL A 38 8.10 2.05 -1.25
CA VAL A 38 7.86 1.34 -2.49
C VAL A 38 8.72 1.92 -3.60
N ASP A 39 9.11 1.05 -4.52
CA ASP A 39 9.73 1.46 -5.77
C ASP A 39 8.62 1.87 -6.74
N ALA A 40 8.52 3.15 -7.02
CA ALA A 40 7.47 3.70 -7.88
C ALA A 40 7.92 3.83 -9.34
N GLY A 41 8.91 3.06 -9.74
CA GLY A 41 9.44 3.07 -11.12
C GLY A 41 10.53 4.10 -11.37
N GLY A 42 10.96 4.80 -10.33
CA GLY A 42 12.06 5.76 -10.38
C GLY A 42 13.32 5.22 -9.73
N ARG A 43 14.23 6.14 -9.40
CA ARG A 43 15.47 5.80 -8.71
C ARG A 43 15.35 5.79 -7.20
N GLU A 44 14.25 6.34 -6.69
CA GLU A 44 14.04 6.51 -5.26
C GLU A 44 12.85 5.70 -4.77
N MET A 45 13.00 5.23 -3.56
CA MET A 45 11.90 4.62 -2.82
C MET A 45 11.03 5.74 -2.24
N VAL A 46 9.72 5.61 -2.37
CA VAL A 46 8.77 6.58 -1.83
C VAL A 46 7.80 5.90 -0.86
N PRO A 47 7.26 6.63 0.12
CA PRO A 47 6.24 6.08 1.00
C PRO A 47 5.00 5.66 0.21
N PHE A 48 4.38 4.54 0.58
CA PHE A 48 3.18 4.06 -0.09
C PHE A 48 2.02 5.06 0.01
N LEU A 49 1.92 5.76 1.14
CA LEU A 49 0.90 6.81 1.29
C LEU A 49 1.07 7.93 0.27
N GLU A 50 2.30 8.26 -0.11
CA GLU A 50 2.55 9.24 -1.15
C GLU A 50 2.05 8.74 -2.52
N VAL A 51 2.21 7.46 -2.81
CA VAL A 51 1.68 6.85 -4.03
C VAL A 51 0.16 6.96 -4.05
N LEU A 52 -0.49 6.65 -2.94
CA LEU A 52 -1.94 6.76 -2.83
C LEU A 52 -2.42 8.21 -2.97
N GLU A 53 -1.70 9.17 -2.38
CA GLU A 53 -2.04 10.59 -2.55
C GLU A 53 -1.96 11.01 -4.01
N GLY A 54 -0.92 10.59 -4.71
CA GLY A 54 -0.79 10.84 -6.14
C GLY A 54 -1.96 10.29 -6.94
N MET A 55 -2.45 9.12 -6.59
CA MET A 55 -3.63 8.52 -7.22
C MET A 55 -4.88 9.37 -6.98
N VAL A 56 -5.13 9.77 -5.74
CA VAL A 56 -6.27 10.61 -5.39
C VAL A 56 -6.22 11.93 -6.16
N LYS A 57 -5.05 12.55 -6.24
CA LYS A 57 -4.87 13.79 -7.01
C LYS A 57 -5.17 13.64 -8.50
N ARG A 58 -4.94 12.45 -9.04
CA ARG A 58 -5.28 12.13 -10.43
C ARG A 58 -6.73 11.72 -10.65
N GLY A 59 -7.54 11.74 -9.60
CA GLY A 59 -8.96 11.39 -9.69
C GLY A 59 -9.24 9.89 -9.60
N ILE A 60 -8.27 9.09 -9.18
CA ILE A 60 -8.47 7.66 -8.97
C ILE A 60 -9.21 7.45 -7.65
N GLU A 61 -10.25 6.62 -7.69
CA GLU A 61 -11.00 6.26 -6.48
C GLU A 61 -10.15 5.31 -5.64
N VAL A 62 -9.81 5.72 -4.42
CA VAL A 62 -9.06 4.88 -3.48
C VAL A 62 -9.95 4.57 -2.28
N ARG A 63 -10.16 3.28 -2.02
CA ARG A 63 -10.95 2.79 -0.88
C ARG A 63 -10.13 1.82 -0.06
N LEU A 64 -10.18 1.98 1.26
CA LEU A 64 -9.44 1.16 2.21
C LEU A 64 -10.34 0.69 3.33
N ILE A 65 -10.40 -0.62 3.55
CA ILE A 65 -11.01 -1.22 4.74
C ILE A 65 -9.91 -1.91 5.54
N HIS A 66 -9.85 -1.63 6.83
CA HIS A 66 -8.88 -2.27 7.70
C HIS A 66 -9.51 -2.65 9.04
N ALA A 67 -9.00 -3.72 9.66
CA ALA A 67 -9.58 -4.29 10.87
C ALA A 67 -8.99 -3.71 12.14
N LYS A 68 -7.71 -3.34 12.13
CA LYS A 68 -7.01 -2.80 13.30
C LYS A 68 -6.80 -1.30 13.16
N ASP A 69 -6.83 -0.60 14.28
CA ASP A 69 -6.33 0.77 14.34
C ASP A 69 -4.82 0.73 14.02
N PRO A 70 -4.38 1.48 13.03
CA PRO A 70 -3.00 1.35 12.53
C PRO A 70 -1.91 1.88 13.45
N GLY A 71 -2.25 2.50 14.54
CA GLY A 71 -1.27 3.01 15.49
C GLY A 71 -0.75 4.42 15.18
N PRO A 72 0.04 5.00 16.12
CA PRO A 72 0.40 6.42 16.05
C PRO A 72 1.32 6.76 14.89
N ASN A 73 2.27 5.90 14.55
CA ASN A 73 3.20 6.19 13.45
C ASN A 73 2.49 6.33 12.12
N TRP A 74 1.56 5.42 11.84
CA TRP A 74 0.79 5.50 10.61
C TRP A 74 -0.12 6.73 10.59
N ARG A 75 -0.71 7.06 11.73
CA ARG A 75 -1.56 8.26 11.83
C ARG A 75 -0.76 9.53 11.58
N ASP A 76 0.43 9.62 12.15
CA ASP A 76 1.32 10.76 11.93
C ASP A 76 1.72 10.88 10.45
N ASP A 77 2.02 9.75 9.82
CA ASP A 77 2.33 9.74 8.40
C ASP A 77 1.13 10.16 7.55
N PHE A 78 -0.04 9.61 7.87
CA PHE A 78 -1.27 9.92 7.16
C PHE A 78 -1.63 11.40 7.25
N ASP A 79 -1.36 12.03 8.39
CA ASP A 79 -1.59 13.45 8.59
C ASP A 79 -0.74 14.34 7.69
N ARG A 80 0.35 13.82 7.13
CA ARG A 80 1.19 14.55 6.17
C ARG A 80 0.58 14.62 4.78
N TYR A 81 -0.50 13.88 4.53
CA TYR A 81 -1.12 13.77 3.21
C TYR A 81 -2.57 14.23 3.26
N PRO A 82 -2.80 15.55 3.35
CA PRO A 82 -4.16 16.07 3.52
C PRO A 82 -5.09 15.76 2.34
N ASP A 83 -4.57 15.71 1.13
CA ASP A 83 -5.38 15.37 -0.05
C ASP A 83 -5.80 13.90 -0.02
N LEU A 84 -4.92 13.02 0.45
CA LEU A 84 -5.25 11.63 0.66
C LEU A 84 -6.33 11.47 1.72
N ARG A 85 -6.23 12.18 2.83
CA ARG A 85 -7.23 12.13 3.90
C ARG A 85 -8.61 12.57 3.41
N ARG A 86 -8.67 13.58 2.56
CA ARG A 86 -9.94 14.07 2.02
C ARG A 86 -10.50 13.18 0.93
N GLY A 87 -9.63 12.59 0.12
CA GLY A 87 -10.04 11.87 -1.08
C GLY A 87 -10.16 10.37 -0.95
N MET A 88 -9.47 9.75 0.01
CA MET A 88 -9.56 8.31 0.21
C MET A 88 -10.75 7.98 1.13
N GLU A 89 -11.59 7.06 0.68
CA GLU A 89 -12.61 6.47 1.55
C GLU A 89 -11.96 5.41 2.42
N ARG A 90 -12.04 5.58 3.73
CA ARG A 90 -11.43 4.67 4.69
C ARG A 90 -12.45 4.22 5.73
N MET A 91 -12.46 2.93 6.03
CA MET A 91 -13.34 2.36 7.03
C MET A 91 -12.57 1.42 7.96
N LEU A 92 -12.69 1.64 9.25
CA LEU A 92 -12.25 0.69 10.26
C LEU A 92 -13.37 -0.32 10.51
N CYS A 93 -13.12 -1.59 10.22
CA CYS A 93 -14.08 -2.66 10.39
C CYS A 93 -13.40 -3.87 11.06
N PRO A 94 -13.54 -4.03 12.39
CA PRO A 94 -12.83 -5.08 13.14
C PRO A 94 -13.15 -6.50 12.69
N ARG A 95 -14.19 -6.70 11.91
CA ARG A 95 -14.58 -8.02 11.42
C ARG A 95 -13.91 -8.44 10.12
N VAL A 96 -13.13 -7.56 9.50
CA VAL A 96 -12.44 -7.90 8.25
C VAL A 96 -11.29 -8.86 8.54
N HIS A 97 -11.31 -10.01 7.88
CA HIS A 97 -10.25 -11.02 7.98
C HIS A 97 -9.57 -11.28 6.65
N PHE A 98 -10.24 -11.01 5.55
CA PHE A 98 -9.64 -11.20 4.22
C PHE A 98 -8.70 -10.04 3.89
N LYS A 99 -7.74 -10.35 3.02
CA LYS A 99 -6.77 -9.39 2.54
C LYS A 99 -6.79 -9.43 1.02
N CYS A 100 -7.10 -8.30 0.42
CA CYS A 100 -7.12 -8.22 -1.03
C CYS A 100 -6.76 -6.82 -1.53
N ILE A 101 -6.29 -6.76 -2.76
CA ILE A 101 -6.04 -5.53 -3.49
C ILE A 101 -6.67 -5.72 -4.86
N ILE A 102 -7.55 -4.81 -5.26
CA ILE A 102 -8.24 -4.87 -6.54
C ILE A 102 -7.95 -3.59 -7.31
N VAL A 103 -7.41 -3.74 -8.50
CA VAL A 103 -7.02 -2.64 -9.38
C VAL A 103 -7.97 -2.59 -10.58
N ASP A 104 -8.71 -1.49 -10.70
CA ASP A 104 -9.63 -1.21 -11.81
C ASP A 104 -10.70 -2.28 -12.02
N GLY A 105 -10.96 -3.12 -11.02
CA GLY A 105 -11.87 -4.25 -11.13
C GLY A 105 -11.40 -5.35 -12.06
N ARG A 106 -10.15 -5.33 -12.49
CA ARG A 106 -9.61 -6.27 -13.49
C ARG A 106 -8.50 -7.17 -12.96
N LYS A 107 -7.64 -6.65 -12.09
CA LYS A 107 -6.55 -7.40 -11.49
C LYS A 107 -6.75 -7.41 -9.99
N ALA A 108 -6.54 -8.56 -9.37
CA ALA A 108 -6.76 -8.71 -7.95
C ALA A 108 -5.68 -9.59 -7.33
N TYR A 109 -5.26 -9.19 -6.14
CA TYR A 109 -4.48 -10.02 -5.24
C TYR A 109 -5.37 -10.45 -4.08
N PHE A 110 -5.32 -11.73 -3.73
CA PHE A 110 -5.95 -12.29 -2.54
C PHE A 110 -4.91 -13.13 -1.80
N GLY A 111 -4.83 -12.97 -0.50
CA GLY A 111 -3.85 -13.77 0.25
C GLY A 111 -3.86 -13.49 1.74
N SER A 112 -2.81 -13.95 2.40
CA SER A 112 -2.62 -13.78 3.84
C SER A 112 -1.78 -12.55 4.21
N ALA A 113 -1.23 -11.86 3.23
CA ALA A 113 -0.33 -10.74 3.46
C ALA A 113 -1.08 -9.48 3.85
N ASN A 114 -0.76 -8.91 5.00
CA ASN A 114 -1.22 -7.58 5.39
C ASN A 114 -0.49 -6.51 4.58
N LEU A 115 -1.10 -5.33 4.47
CA LEU A 115 -0.50 -4.17 3.82
C LEU A 115 0.52 -3.53 4.76
N THR A 116 1.60 -4.25 5.00
CA THR A 116 2.74 -3.84 5.81
C THR A 116 4.01 -4.26 5.09
N GLY A 117 5.13 -3.63 5.41
CA GLY A 117 6.41 -4.02 4.83
C GLY A 117 6.74 -5.49 5.09
N ALA A 118 6.54 -5.96 6.31
CA ALA A 118 6.77 -7.35 6.67
C ALA A 118 5.80 -8.30 5.94
N GLY A 119 4.51 -7.96 5.92
CA GLY A 119 3.48 -8.81 5.30
C GLY A 119 3.69 -8.99 3.81
N MET A 120 4.08 -7.96 3.11
CA MET A 120 4.29 -7.98 1.66
C MET A 120 5.69 -8.46 1.25
N GLY A 121 6.57 -8.72 2.19
CA GLY A 121 7.94 -9.12 1.90
C GLY A 121 8.87 -7.96 1.58
N ALA A 122 8.48 -6.73 1.85
CA ALA A 122 9.27 -5.54 1.56
C ALA A 122 10.57 -5.45 2.37
N LYS A 123 10.65 -6.15 3.50
CA LYS A 123 11.88 -6.21 4.30
C LYS A 123 13.05 -6.83 3.55
N ASP A 124 12.76 -7.65 2.56
CA ASP A 124 13.78 -8.27 1.72
C ASP A 124 14.17 -7.38 0.54
N ALA A 125 13.51 -6.24 0.38
CA ALA A 125 13.83 -5.29 -0.67
C ALA A 125 15.14 -4.57 -0.37
N PRO A 126 15.90 -4.15 -1.41
CA PRO A 126 17.10 -3.35 -1.18
C PRO A 126 16.77 -2.08 -0.37
N ALA A 127 17.67 -1.73 0.53
CA ALA A 127 17.52 -0.50 1.29
C ALA A 127 17.43 0.71 0.34
N PRO A 128 16.64 1.74 0.69
CA PRO A 128 16.59 2.97 -0.11
C PRO A 128 17.99 3.55 -0.24
N LYS A 129 18.33 4.04 -1.43
CA LYS A 129 19.62 4.68 -1.64
C LYS A 129 19.73 5.94 -0.79
N ALA A 130 20.89 6.12 -0.17
CA ALA A 130 21.08 6.94 1.00
C ALA A 130 20.92 8.47 0.83
N SER A 131 20.89 9.02 -0.36
CA SER A 131 20.84 10.47 -0.51
C SER A 131 19.41 10.99 -0.37
N GLY A 132 19.06 11.43 0.80
CA GLY A 132 17.85 12.19 1.06
C GLY A 132 16.58 11.40 1.32
N CYS A 133 16.61 10.09 1.30
CA CYS A 133 15.45 9.29 1.67
C CYS A 133 15.45 8.97 3.16
N PRO A 134 14.31 9.12 3.84
CA PRO A 134 14.19 8.64 5.21
C PRO A 134 14.42 7.12 5.26
N LYS A 135 14.90 6.65 6.38
CA LYS A 135 15.08 5.21 6.58
C LYS A 135 13.74 4.49 6.48
N GLU A 136 13.78 3.31 5.88
CA GLU A 136 12.64 2.41 5.91
C GLU A 136 12.22 2.17 7.35
N ARG A 137 10.91 2.20 7.59
CA ARG A 137 10.38 1.96 8.92
C ARG A 137 10.34 0.49 9.20
N SER A 138 10.84 0.13 10.37
CA SER A 138 10.63 -1.23 10.87
C SER A 138 9.18 -1.41 11.29
N ASP A 139 8.59 -2.48 10.90
CA ASP A 139 7.22 -2.86 11.29
C ASP A 139 7.17 -3.46 12.69
#